data_b52e6758ae93b6b5ebe4801bb540ef99
#
_entry.id   b52e6758ae93b6b5ebe4801bb540ef99
#
_cell.length_a   1.000
_cell.length_b   1.000
_cell.length_c   1.000
_cell.angle_alpha   90.00
_cell.angle_beta   90.00
_cell.angle_gamma   90.00
#
_symmetry.space_group_name_H-M   'P 1'
#
loop_
_entity.id
_entity.type
_entity.pdbx_description
1 polymer ?
#
loop_
_entity_poly.entity_id
_entity_poly.type
_entity_poly.pdbx_seq_one_letter_code
_entity_poly.pdbx_strand_id
1 'polypeptide(L)'
;MRRTSPLGEDRSHHASGGGISSTPALRGEVRLHEPMDKHVSWRAGGVADRVYLPADVYDLAEYLRGLPATLPVYCVGLGSNLLVRDGGVQGVIVLLHGALKRIGLEARTKGTTWEHSDNDAHGVVFAEAGVAAPKLARFAATHDLVGAEFMAGIPGTVGGALAMNAGCYGSETWDIAAQVLTLNRQGHFTERSAADYSVGYRHVALNRAEGRPLPNPLPQAGEGANAALRAPSPMDEWYVGGWFRLPRGDGAASRLKIKDLLSKRIAAQPLGLPNAGSVFRNPPGDFAARLIEACGLKGKRIGGAQVSEKHANFIVNSGGATAADIENLIDEVEFVVNNRSGVRLVREVRIIGDRVAN
;
A
#
# COMPACT_ATOMS: atom_id res chain seq x y z
N MET A 1 -35.42 -8.15 -3.52
CA MET A 1 -34.15 -8.73 -3.94
C MET A 1 -33.11 -8.36 -2.87
N ARG A 2 -32.49 -9.33 -2.24
CA ARG A 2 -31.54 -9.11 -1.15
C ARG A 2 -30.24 -8.53 -1.72
N ARG A 3 -29.67 -7.51 -1.05
CA ARG A 3 -28.38 -6.92 -1.40
C ARG A 3 -27.31 -7.98 -1.24
N THR A 4 -26.62 -8.35 -2.31
CA THR A 4 -25.35 -9.05 -2.20
C THR A 4 -24.27 -8.02 -1.92
N SER A 5 -23.99 -7.79 -0.64
CA SER A 5 -22.82 -7.04 -0.22
C SER A 5 -21.55 -7.76 -0.73
N PRO A 6 -20.50 -7.05 -1.13
CA PRO A 6 -19.22 -7.67 -1.45
C PRO A 6 -18.66 -8.49 -0.27
N LEU A 7 -19.23 -8.32 0.91
CA LEU A 7 -18.91 -9.06 2.13
C LEU A 7 -19.62 -10.44 2.24
N GLY A 8 -20.46 -10.85 1.26
CA GLY A 8 -21.23 -12.11 1.34
C GLY A 8 -22.56 -11.92 2.08
N GLU A 9 -23.45 -12.91 1.98
CA GLU A 9 -24.82 -12.86 2.50
C GLU A 9 -24.88 -12.54 3.99
N ASP A 10 -25.83 -11.67 4.32
CA ASP A 10 -26.24 -11.27 5.67
C ASP A 10 -26.56 -12.48 6.53
N ARG A 11 -25.71 -12.79 7.51
CA ARG A 11 -26.05 -13.71 8.60
C ARG A 11 -26.75 -12.93 9.70
N SER A 12 -28.03 -12.64 9.47
CA SER A 12 -28.91 -12.23 10.56
C SER A 12 -29.09 -13.39 11.53
N HIS A 13 -28.23 -13.46 12.56
CA HIS A 13 -28.50 -14.32 13.69
C HIS A 13 -29.58 -13.67 14.56
N HIS A 14 -30.79 -14.20 14.47
CA HIS A 14 -31.78 -14.04 15.52
C HIS A 14 -31.22 -14.58 16.84
N ALA A 15 -30.97 -13.68 17.77
CA ALA A 15 -30.62 -14.05 19.12
C ALA A 15 -31.87 -14.60 19.83
N SER A 16 -31.91 -15.87 20.12
CA SER A 16 -32.77 -16.46 21.12
C SER A 16 -31.96 -17.46 21.96
N GLY A 17 -31.81 -17.15 23.25
CA GLY A 17 -31.45 -18.11 24.30
C GLY A 17 -29.98 -18.16 24.68
N GLY A 18 -29.73 -17.88 25.97
CA GLY A 18 -28.43 -17.87 26.64
C GLY A 18 -27.50 -19.03 26.31
N GLY A 19 -26.36 -18.66 25.75
CA GLY A 19 -25.28 -19.57 25.45
C GLY A 19 -23.98 -18.80 25.55
N ILE A 20 -23.00 -19.38 26.21
CA ILE A 20 -21.62 -18.97 26.38
C ILE A 20 -21.14 -18.34 25.04
N SER A 21 -20.75 -17.06 25.07
CA SER A 21 -20.14 -16.34 23.95
C SER A 21 -18.79 -17.00 23.65
N SER A 22 -18.82 -18.03 22.81
CA SER A 22 -17.60 -18.58 22.23
C SER A 22 -17.10 -17.57 21.21
N THR A 23 -16.02 -16.88 21.53
CA THR A 23 -15.27 -16.09 20.52
C THR A 23 -15.02 -17.00 19.31
N PRO A 24 -15.42 -16.61 18.09
CA PRO A 24 -15.20 -17.43 16.92
C PRO A 24 -13.72 -17.78 16.80
N ALA A 25 -13.42 -19.04 16.58
CA ALA A 25 -12.05 -19.48 16.40
C ALA A 25 -11.46 -18.80 15.15
N LEU A 26 -10.31 -18.16 15.29
CA LEU A 26 -9.56 -17.56 14.19
C LEU A 26 -9.20 -18.66 13.18
N ARG A 27 -9.33 -18.34 11.90
CA ARG A 27 -9.08 -19.25 10.77
C ARG A 27 -7.78 -18.94 10.04
N GLY A 28 -7.23 -17.75 10.27
CA GLY A 28 -5.96 -17.32 9.72
C GLY A 28 -4.77 -17.98 10.41
N GLU A 29 -3.62 -17.79 9.84
CA GLU A 29 -2.33 -18.31 10.32
C GLU A 29 -1.57 -17.25 11.11
N VAL A 30 -1.09 -17.60 12.29
CA VAL A 30 -0.14 -16.79 13.08
C VAL A 30 1.26 -17.38 12.91
N ARG A 31 2.22 -16.54 12.53
CA ARG A 31 3.65 -16.87 12.53
C ARG A 31 4.35 -15.99 13.55
N LEU A 32 5.20 -16.59 14.37
CA LEU A 32 6.02 -15.87 15.35
C LEU A 32 7.45 -15.77 14.82
N HIS A 33 8.10 -14.64 15.12
CA HIS A 33 9.48 -14.36 14.74
C HIS A 33 9.73 -14.57 13.22
N GLU A 34 8.81 -14.06 12.40
CA GLU A 34 8.87 -14.22 10.95
C GLU A 34 9.88 -13.25 10.32
N PRO A 35 10.85 -13.76 9.54
CA PRO A 35 11.82 -12.91 8.82
C PRO A 35 11.13 -12.07 7.74
N MET A 36 11.29 -10.74 7.83
CA MET A 36 10.61 -9.81 6.94
C MET A 36 11.31 -9.62 5.59
N ASP A 37 12.52 -10.07 5.41
CA ASP A 37 13.22 -10.14 4.11
C ASP A 37 12.44 -10.96 3.06
N LYS A 38 11.64 -11.93 3.50
CA LYS A 38 10.74 -12.73 2.65
C LYS A 38 9.50 -11.98 2.18
N HIS A 39 9.14 -10.88 2.85
CA HIS A 39 7.88 -10.16 2.68
C HIS A 39 8.05 -8.72 2.19
N VAL A 40 9.29 -8.32 1.90
CA VAL A 40 9.61 -7.01 1.32
C VAL A 40 10.40 -7.18 0.03
N SER A 41 10.19 -6.27 -0.91
CA SER A 41 10.78 -6.38 -2.24
C SER A 41 12.29 -6.12 -2.27
N TRP A 42 12.87 -5.48 -1.26
CA TRP A 42 14.32 -5.35 -1.11
C TRP A 42 15.01 -6.65 -0.68
N ARG A 43 14.26 -7.63 -0.16
CA ARG A 43 14.79 -8.88 0.39
C ARG A 43 15.86 -8.62 1.47
N ALA A 44 15.60 -7.63 2.31
CA ALA A 44 16.40 -7.24 3.45
C ALA A 44 15.48 -6.73 4.55
N GLY A 45 15.76 -7.05 5.80
CA GLY A 45 14.96 -6.62 6.93
C GLY A 45 15.02 -7.58 8.10
N GLY A 46 14.75 -7.07 9.29
CA GLY A 46 14.71 -7.83 10.53
C GLY A 46 13.48 -8.73 10.66
N VAL A 47 13.20 -9.15 11.87
CA VAL A 47 12.16 -10.10 12.24
C VAL A 47 10.94 -9.36 12.77
N ALA A 48 9.73 -9.76 12.38
CA ALA A 48 8.51 -9.33 13.03
C ALA A 48 8.15 -10.29 14.18
N ASP A 49 7.82 -9.75 15.35
CA ASP A 49 7.41 -10.56 16.50
C ASP A 49 6.25 -11.47 16.14
N ARG A 50 5.29 -10.93 15.41
CA ARG A 50 4.10 -11.65 14.98
C ARG A 50 3.68 -11.23 13.58
N VAL A 51 3.43 -12.21 12.75
CA VAL A 51 2.78 -12.05 11.44
C VAL A 51 1.44 -12.76 11.47
N TYR A 52 0.41 -12.12 10.91
CA TYR A 52 -0.91 -12.72 10.72
C TYR A 52 -1.29 -12.76 9.26
N LEU A 53 -1.70 -13.95 8.79
CA LEU A 53 -2.25 -14.16 7.46
C LEU A 53 -3.74 -14.46 7.61
N PRO A 54 -4.63 -13.49 7.37
CA PRO A 54 -6.07 -13.71 7.55
C PRO A 54 -6.63 -14.66 6.49
N ALA A 55 -7.60 -15.48 6.87
CA ALA A 55 -8.32 -16.33 5.94
C ALA A 55 -9.23 -15.51 5.00
N ASP A 56 -9.82 -14.44 5.51
CA ASP A 56 -10.63 -13.46 4.79
C ASP A 56 -10.77 -12.16 5.61
N VAL A 57 -11.57 -11.19 5.12
CA VAL A 57 -11.78 -9.89 5.79
C VAL A 57 -12.48 -10.01 7.15
N TYR A 58 -13.36 -11.00 7.32
CA TYR A 58 -14.08 -11.21 8.58
C TYR A 58 -13.16 -11.80 9.63
N ASP A 59 -12.33 -12.75 9.25
CA ASP A 59 -11.30 -13.32 10.11
C ASP A 59 -10.29 -12.24 10.55
N LEU A 60 -9.91 -11.34 9.64
CA LEU A 60 -9.10 -10.17 9.99
C LEU A 60 -9.80 -9.27 11.01
N ALA A 61 -11.10 -9.01 10.84
CA ALA A 61 -11.87 -8.19 11.77
C ALA A 61 -11.91 -8.79 13.19
N GLU A 62 -12.12 -10.10 13.29
CA GLU A 62 -12.08 -10.81 14.59
C GLU A 62 -10.69 -10.76 15.21
N TYR A 63 -9.65 -10.97 14.40
CA TYR A 63 -8.26 -10.89 14.88
C TYR A 63 -7.93 -9.51 15.44
N LEU A 64 -8.25 -8.43 14.71
CA LEU A 64 -7.99 -7.06 15.14
C LEU A 64 -8.75 -6.71 16.43
N ARG A 65 -9.99 -7.15 16.56
CA ARG A 65 -10.83 -6.93 17.74
C ARG A 65 -10.23 -7.58 19.01
N GLY A 66 -9.55 -8.70 18.84
CA GLY A 66 -8.88 -9.41 19.94
C GLY A 66 -7.52 -8.84 20.35
N LEU A 67 -6.96 -7.85 19.62
CA LEU A 67 -5.66 -7.28 19.93
C LEU A 67 -5.74 -6.16 20.98
N PRO A 68 -4.74 -6.05 21.87
CA PRO A 68 -4.61 -4.89 22.76
C PRO A 68 -4.56 -3.59 21.96
N ALA A 69 -5.26 -2.55 22.42
CA ALA A 69 -5.33 -1.26 21.72
C ALA A 69 -3.95 -0.58 21.53
N THR A 70 -2.99 -0.88 22.41
CA THR A 70 -1.64 -0.33 22.39
C THR A 70 -0.68 -1.07 21.45
N LEU A 71 -1.05 -2.28 21.00
CA LEU A 71 -0.17 -3.10 20.18
C LEU A 71 -0.11 -2.53 18.75
N PRO A 72 1.08 -2.18 18.21
CA PRO A 72 1.19 -1.72 16.82
C PRO A 72 0.73 -2.77 15.82
N VAL A 73 -0.01 -2.33 14.79
CA VAL A 73 -0.47 -3.18 13.69
C VAL A 73 -0.13 -2.52 12.36
N TYR A 74 0.50 -3.28 11.48
CA TYR A 74 0.90 -2.83 10.14
C TYR A 74 0.30 -3.76 9.09
N CYS A 75 -0.56 -3.24 8.23
CA CYS A 75 -1.05 -3.98 7.06
C CYS A 75 -0.05 -3.84 5.91
N VAL A 76 0.44 -4.97 5.43
CA VAL A 76 1.45 -5.06 4.37
C VAL A 76 0.90 -5.84 3.18
N GLY A 77 1.07 -5.26 1.98
CA GLY A 77 0.78 -5.92 0.72
C GLY A 77 1.98 -6.75 0.25
N LEU A 78 2.60 -6.34 -0.86
CA LEU A 78 3.82 -6.96 -1.41
C LEU A 78 5.12 -6.42 -0.79
N GLY A 79 5.05 -5.53 0.20
CA GLY A 79 6.24 -4.90 0.77
C GLY A 79 7.07 -4.10 -0.24
N SER A 80 6.44 -3.64 -1.33
CA SER A 80 7.12 -2.98 -2.47
C SER A 80 7.45 -1.50 -2.24
N ASN A 81 7.11 -0.96 -1.08
CA ASN A 81 7.44 0.39 -0.63
C ASN A 81 7.82 0.40 0.87
N LEU A 82 8.38 -0.71 1.36
CA LEU A 82 8.62 -0.92 2.78
C LEU A 82 10.06 -1.38 3.02
N LEU A 83 10.71 -0.76 4.00
CA LEU A 83 11.93 -1.24 4.64
C LEU A 83 11.61 -1.58 6.10
N VAL A 84 11.96 -2.78 6.53
CA VAL A 84 11.91 -3.20 7.93
C VAL A 84 13.32 -3.18 8.49
N ARG A 85 13.59 -2.36 9.50
CA ARG A 85 14.91 -2.26 10.12
C ARG A 85 15.37 -3.58 10.70
N ASP A 86 16.69 -3.76 10.80
CA ASP A 86 17.31 -5.04 11.21
C ASP A 86 16.97 -5.44 12.66
N GLY A 87 16.64 -4.50 13.55
CA GLY A 87 16.12 -4.76 14.90
C GLY A 87 14.69 -5.33 14.92
N GLY A 88 14.02 -5.35 13.76
CA GLY A 88 12.69 -5.95 13.62
C GLY A 88 11.53 -5.05 14.00
N VAL A 89 10.35 -5.65 14.10
CA VAL A 89 9.10 -4.96 14.42
C VAL A 89 8.45 -5.58 15.65
N GLN A 90 8.32 -4.78 16.69
CA GLN A 90 7.52 -5.12 17.87
C GLN A 90 6.04 -4.82 17.56
N GLY A 91 5.22 -5.87 17.50
CA GLY A 91 3.81 -5.75 17.15
C GLY A 91 3.33 -6.81 16.17
N VAL A 92 2.35 -6.45 15.35
CA VAL A 92 1.75 -7.35 14.37
C VAL A 92 1.90 -6.81 12.96
N ILE A 93 2.44 -7.62 12.08
CA ILE A 93 2.35 -7.44 10.63
C ILE A 93 1.18 -8.28 10.12
N VAL A 94 0.21 -7.66 9.44
CA VAL A 94 -0.86 -8.37 8.74
C VAL A 94 -0.50 -8.44 7.26
N LEU A 95 -0.29 -9.63 6.73
CA LEU A 95 0.01 -9.85 5.32
C LEU A 95 -1.29 -9.99 4.52
N LEU A 96 -1.60 -8.99 3.72
CA LEU A 96 -2.83 -8.95 2.91
C LEU A 96 -2.66 -9.66 1.56
N HIS A 97 -1.43 -9.63 1.01
CA HIS A 97 -1.14 -10.31 -0.26
C HIS A 97 -1.26 -11.83 -0.12
N GLY A 98 -2.00 -12.44 -1.05
CA GLY A 98 -2.30 -13.88 -0.98
C GLY A 98 -3.46 -14.26 -0.06
N ALA A 99 -3.84 -13.38 0.87
CA ALA A 99 -4.98 -13.52 1.78
C ALA A 99 -6.24 -12.85 1.20
N LEU A 100 -6.26 -11.54 1.14
CA LEU A 100 -7.39 -10.78 0.58
C LEU A 100 -7.22 -10.65 -0.95
N LYS A 101 -7.76 -11.61 -1.71
CA LYS A 101 -7.47 -11.79 -3.14
C LYS A 101 -8.69 -11.80 -4.06
N ARG A 102 -9.89 -11.53 -3.51
CA ARG A 102 -11.12 -11.49 -4.30
C ARG A 102 -11.09 -10.30 -5.25
N ILE A 103 -11.48 -10.54 -6.50
CA ILE A 103 -11.69 -9.53 -7.53
C ILE A 103 -12.88 -9.96 -8.40
N GLY A 104 -13.75 -9.03 -8.76
CA GLY A 104 -14.94 -9.33 -9.56
C GLY A 104 -15.60 -8.07 -10.09
N LEU A 105 -16.49 -8.26 -11.06
CA LEU A 105 -17.42 -7.21 -11.48
C LEU A 105 -18.52 -7.08 -10.42
N GLU A 106 -18.82 -5.83 -10.05
CA GLU A 106 -20.00 -5.55 -9.24
C GLU A 106 -21.23 -5.41 -10.11
N ALA A 107 -22.30 -6.11 -9.71
CA ALA A 107 -23.57 -5.96 -10.34
C ALA A 107 -24.17 -4.59 -9.98
N ARG A 108 -24.86 -3.96 -10.95
CA ARG A 108 -25.69 -2.79 -10.68
C ARG A 108 -26.80 -3.18 -9.72
N THR A 109 -26.75 -2.68 -8.49
CA THR A 109 -27.81 -2.88 -7.50
C THR A 109 -28.50 -1.56 -7.25
N LYS A 110 -29.86 -1.56 -7.28
CA LYS A 110 -30.66 -0.40 -6.87
C LYS A 110 -30.25 0.04 -5.47
N GLY A 111 -30.03 1.36 -5.31
CA GLY A 111 -29.61 1.96 -4.03
C GLY A 111 -28.11 1.96 -3.76
N THR A 112 -27.26 1.71 -4.74
CA THR A 112 -25.83 1.99 -4.66
C THR A 112 -25.53 3.38 -5.19
N THR A 113 -24.42 3.99 -4.75
CA THR A 113 -24.01 5.35 -5.19
C THR A 113 -23.75 5.46 -6.69
N TRP A 114 -23.60 4.36 -7.41
CA TRP A 114 -23.46 4.31 -8.87
C TRP A 114 -24.75 4.02 -9.64
N GLU A 115 -25.90 3.94 -8.96
CA GLU A 115 -27.19 3.73 -9.61
C GLU A 115 -27.60 4.89 -10.55
N HIS A 116 -27.15 6.10 -10.24
CA HIS A 116 -27.53 7.34 -10.94
C HIS A 116 -26.56 7.81 -12.01
N SER A 117 -25.42 7.14 -12.21
CA SER A 117 -24.46 7.56 -13.21
C SER A 117 -24.63 6.76 -14.50
N ASP A 118 -25.28 7.39 -15.41
CA ASP A 118 -25.28 7.18 -16.86
C ASP A 118 -24.96 5.78 -17.37
N ASN A 119 -26.03 5.15 -17.87
CA ASN A 119 -26.00 4.24 -19.00
C ASN A 119 -24.79 3.30 -19.06
N ASP A 120 -24.93 2.12 -19.50
CA ASP A 120 -23.99 1.10 -19.94
C ASP A 120 -22.54 1.53 -20.30
N ALA A 121 -22.19 2.83 -20.15
CA ALA A 121 -20.89 3.41 -20.45
C ALA A 121 -19.76 3.06 -19.46
N HIS A 122 -20.08 2.60 -18.25
CA HIS A 122 -19.10 2.24 -17.22
C HIS A 122 -19.38 0.88 -16.62
N GLY A 123 -18.32 0.23 -16.13
CA GLY A 123 -18.40 -0.93 -15.24
C GLY A 123 -17.69 -0.63 -13.92
N VAL A 124 -18.04 -1.39 -12.89
CA VAL A 124 -17.40 -1.31 -11.57
C VAL A 124 -16.72 -2.62 -11.25
N VAL A 125 -15.46 -2.54 -10.89
CA VAL A 125 -14.66 -3.68 -10.42
C VAL A 125 -14.44 -3.54 -8.92
N PHE A 126 -14.86 -4.54 -8.15
CA PHE A 126 -14.41 -4.67 -6.76
C PHE A 126 -13.10 -5.46 -6.71
N ALA A 127 -12.15 -4.99 -5.89
CA ALA A 127 -10.92 -5.72 -5.61
C ALA A 127 -10.55 -5.57 -4.14
N GLU A 128 -10.26 -6.70 -3.50
CA GLU A 128 -9.71 -6.71 -2.13
C GLU A 128 -8.29 -6.16 -2.09
N ALA A 129 -7.89 -5.65 -0.92
CA ALA A 129 -6.64 -4.92 -0.71
C ALA A 129 -5.37 -5.73 -1.00
N GLY A 130 -5.43 -7.06 -0.91
CA GLY A 130 -4.31 -7.96 -1.23
C GLY A 130 -4.17 -8.30 -2.71
N VAL A 131 -5.11 -7.92 -3.56
CA VAL A 131 -5.03 -8.10 -5.02
C VAL A 131 -3.85 -7.28 -5.56
N ALA A 132 -2.98 -7.90 -6.35
CA ALA A 132 -1.88 -7.17 -7.01
C ALA A 132 -2.45 -6.15 -8.00
N ALA A 133 -1.94 -4.91 -7.98
CA ALA A 133 -2.39 -3.84 -8.87
C ALA A 133 -2.33 -4.22 -10.37
N PRO A 134 -1.28 -4.91 -10.87
CA PRO A 134 -1.29 -5.43 -12.24
C PRO A 134 -2.38 -6.46 -12.54
N LYS A 135 -2.90 -7.18 -11.53
CA LYS A 135 -4.02 -8.09 -11.71
C LYS A 135 -5.33 -7.33 -11.94
N LEU A 136 -5.54 -6.21 -11.22
CA LEU A 136 -6.68 -5.33 -11.46
C LEU A 136 -6.69 -4.78 -12.89
N ALA A 137 -5.55 -4.26 -13.39
CA ALA A 137 -5.43 -3.77 -14.75
C ALA A 137 -5.80 -4.83 -15.80
N ARG A 138 -5.25 -6.04 -15.66
CA ARG A 138 -5.54 -7.15 -16.58
C ARG A 138 -6.99 -7.62 -16.49
N PHE A 139 -7.54 -7.67 -15.28
CA PHE A 139 -8.96 -8.05 -15.06
C PHE A 139 -9.88 -7.04 -15.75
N ALA A 140 -9.67 -5.75 -15.57
CA ALA A 140 -10.45 -4.70 -16.24
C ALA A 140 -10.40 -4.86 -17.77
N ALA A 141 -9.20 -4.99 -18.36
CA ALA A 141 -9.02 -5.17 -19.80
C ALA A 141 -9.68 -6.46 -20.35
N THR A 142 -9.79 -7.52 -19.53
CA THR A 142 -10.46 -8.77 -19.92
C THR A 142 -11.99 -8.61 -19.98
N HIS A 143 -12.54 -7.61 -19.28
CA HIS A 143 -13.98 -7.32 -19.21
C HIS A 143 -14.35 -6.06 -19.99
N ASP A 144 -13.54 -5.67 -20.99
CA ASP A 144 -13.75 -4.51 -21.84
C ASP A 144 -13.95 -3.20 -21.03
N LEU A 145 -13.15 -3.05 -19.98
CA LEU A 145 -13.05 -1.85 -19.15
C LEU A 145 -11.67 -1.22 -19.33
N VAL A 146 -11.62 0.07 -19.62
CA VAL A 146 -10.41 0.85 -19.91
C VAL A 146 -10.11 1.87 -18.81
N GLY A 147 -8.90 2.43 -18.79
CA GLY A 147 -8.49 3.45 -17.82
C GLY A 147 -7.71 2.92 -16.62
N ALA A 148 -7.67 1.59 -16.40
CA ALA A 148 -6.89 0.97 -15.33
C ALA A 148 -5.50 0.48 -15.78
N GLU A 149 -5.07 0.72 -17.03
CA GLU A 149 -3.85 0.15 -17.61
C GLU A 149 -2.59 0.57 -16.84
N PHE A 150 -2.57 1.80 -16.29
CA PHE A 150 -1.47 2.31 -15.48
C PHE A 150 -1.22 1.46 -14.23
N MET A 151 -2.26 0.84 -13.65
CA MET A 151 -2.13 -0.04 -12.48
C MET A 151 -1.18 -1.21 -12.75
N ALA A 152 -0.98 -1.60 -14.01
CA ALA A 152 0.01 -2.63 -14.38
C ALA A 152 1.45 -2.19 -14.06
N GLY A 153 1.71 -0.89 -14.02
CA GLY A 153 3.00 -0.31 -13.64
C GLY A 153 3.23 -0.19 -12.14
N ILE A 154 2.25 -0.46 -11.28
CA ILE A 154 2.37 -0.35 -9.83
C ILE A 154 2.79 -1.71 -9.24
N PRO A 155 3.99 -1.85 -8.64
CA PRO A 155 4.50 -3.14 -8.14
C PRO A 155 3.91 -3.54 -6.77
N GLY A 156 2.74 -3.03 -6.43
CA GLY A 156 2.08 -3.21 -5.14
C GLY A 156 0.75 -3.94 -5.23
N THR A 157 0.02 -3.93 -4.12
CA THR A 157 -1.37 -4.38 -4.03
C THR A 157 -2.33 -3.20 -4.10
N VAL A 158 -3.61 -3.48 -4.34
CA VAL A 158 -4.70 -2.51 -4.34
C VAL A 158 -4.73 -1.68 -3.05
N GLY A 159 -4.62 -2.33 -1.88
CA GLY A 159 -4.59 -1.62 -0.60
C GLY A 159 -3.40 -0.67 -0.46
N GLY A 160 -2.21 -1.10 -0.89
CA GLY A 160 -1.02 -0.23 -0.93
C GLY A 160 -1.17 0.92 -1.93
N ALA A 161 -1.78 0.66 -3.08
CA ALA A 161 -2.03 1.67 -4.10
C ALA A 161 -3.02 2.74 -3.60
N LEU A 162 -4.10 2.34 -2.92
CA LEU A 162 -5.05 3.26 -2.29
C LEU A 162 -4.38 4.09 -1.18
N ALA A 163 -3.62 3.45 -0.29
CA ALA A 163 -2.98 4.12 0.85
C ALA A 163 -1.93 5.18 0.44
N MET A 164 -1.32 5.01 -0.72
CA MET A 164 -0.25 5.89 -1.22
C MET A 164 -0.70 6.79 -2.37
N ASN A 165 -1.96 6.72 -2.81
CA ASN A 165 -2.38 7.24 -4.10
C ASN A 165 -1.33 6.91 -5.18
N ALA A 166 -0.98 5.62 -5.25
CA ALA A 166 0.07 5.18 -6.15
C ALA A 166 -0.34 5.43 -7.60
N GLY A 167 0.59 5.95 -8.39
CA GLY A 167 0.34 6.26 -9.78
C GLY A 167 1.58 6.08 -10.63
N CYS A 168 1.38 5.97 -11.92
CA CYS A 168 2.41 6.01 -12.95
C CYS A 168 1.79 6.36 -14.30
N TYR A 169 2.62 6.80 -15.23
CA TYR A 169 2.19 7.14 -16.59
C TYR A 169 1.09 8.23 -16.66
N GLY A 170 1.10 9.16 -15.69
CA GLY A 170 0.18 10.30 -15.67
C GLY A 170 -1.19 10.04 -15.06
N SER A 171 -1.42 8.87 -14.43
CA SER A 171 -2.66 8.54 -13.72
C SER A 171 -2.36 8.02 -12.31
N GLU A 172 -3.30 8.23 -11.40
CA GLU A 172 -3.20 7.84 -9.99
C GLU A 172 -4.39 6.96 -9.58
N THR A 173 -4.21 6.19 -8.50
CA THR A 173 -5.21 5.20 -8.06
C THR A 173 -6.56 5.83 -7.74
N TRP A 174 -6.57 7.00 -7.14
CA TRP A 174 -7.81 7.68 -6.76
C TRP A 174 -8.53 8.35 -7.93
N ASP A 175 -7.91 8.45 -9.13
CA ASP A 175 -8.61 8.89 -10.34
C ASP A 175 -9.71 7.91 -10.78
N ILE A 176 -9.55 6.62 -10.39
CA ILE A 176 -10.48 5.54 -10.78
C ILE A 176 -11.18 4.89 -9.58
N ALA A 177 -10.79 5.20 -8.35
CA ALA A 177 -11.42 4.68 -7.14
C ALA A 177 -12.73 5.43 -6.86
N ALA A 178 -13.87 4.73 -6.98
CA ALA A 178 -15.18 5.30 -6.67
C ALA A 178 -15.49 5.25 -5.18
N GLN A 179 -15.20 4.13 -4.55
CA GLN A 179 -15.34 3.91 -3.10
C GLN A 179 -14.25 2.96 -2.60
N VAL A 180 -14.05 2.97 -1.30
CA VAL A 180 -13.16 2.04 -0.62
C VAL A 180 -13.86 1.39 0.57
N LEU A 181 -13.46 0.17 0.89
CA LEU A 181 -13.86 -0.53 2.10
C LEU A 181 -12.69 -0.47 3.07
N THR A 182 -12.93 0.08 4.24
CA THR A 182 -11.96 0.15 5.33
C THR A 182 -12.39 -0.74 6.50
N LEU A 183 -11.43 -1.12 7.31
CA LEU A 183 -11.60 -1.88 8.53
C LEU A 183 -10.83 -1.18 9.64
N ASN A 184 -11.49 -0.90 10.76
CA ASN A 184 -10.84 -0.28 11.90
C ASN A 184 -10.36 -1.34 12.91
N ARG A 185 -9.66 -0.87 13.95
CA ARG A 185 -9.13 -1.72 15.03
C ARG A 185 -10.21 -2.47 15.81
N GLN A 186 -11.41 -1.90 15.90
CA GLN A 186 -12.56 -2.53 16.55
C GLN A 186 -13.26 -3.58 15.68
N GLY A 187 -12.73 -3.86 14.50
CA GLY A 187 -13.30 -4.82 13.56
C GLY A 187 -14.55 -4.31 12.85
N HIS A 188 -14.76 -2.98 12.77
CA HIS A 188 -15.88 -2.40 12.05
C HIS A 188 -15.46 -2.04 10.63
N PHE A 189 -16.31 -2.44 9.67
CA PHE A 189 -16.19 -2.06 8.27
C PHE A 189 -16.85 -0.72 8.03
N THR A 190 -16.22 0.11 7.20
CA THR A 190 -16.78 1.38 6.74
C THR A 190 -16.55 1.55 5.24
N GLU A 191 -17.61 1.85 4.49
CA GLU A 191 -17.50 2.29 3.11
C GLU A 191 -17.24 3.79 3.10
N ARG A 192 -16.27 4.22 2.30
CA ARG A 192 -15.88 5.62 2.17
C ARG A 192 -15.73 6.01 0.71
N SER A 193 -16.03 7.26 0.41
CA SER A 193 -15.84 7.88 -0.90
C SER A 193 -14.56 8.71 -0.98
N ALA A 194 -14.18 9.16 -2.16
CA ALA A 194 -13.06 10.09 -2.32
C ALA A 194 -13.26 11.41 -1.55
N ALA A 195 -14.51 11.85 -1.36
CA ALA A 195 -14.83 13.07 -0.60
C ALA A 195 -14.47 12.98 0.89
N ASP A 196 -14.34 11.75 1.42
CA ASP A 196 -13.96 11.53 2.82
C ASP A 196 -12.45 11.73 3.03
N TYR A 197 -11.67 11.92 1.96
CA TYR A 197 -10.22 12.01 2.01
C TYR A 197 -9.68 13.29 1.37
N SER A 198 -8.58 13.80 1.93
CA SER A 198 -7.65 14.69 1.23
C SER A 198 -6.69 13.83 0.42
N VAL A 199 -6.82 13.90 -0.91
CA VAL A 199 -6.02 13.10 -1.85
C VAL A 199 -5.05 14.01 -2.61
N GLY A 200 -3.80 13.60 -2.71
CA GLY A 200 -2.77 14.32 -3.45
C GLY A 200 -1.62 13.40 -3.87
N TYR A 201 -0.59 13.97 -4.47
CA TYR A 201 0.58 13.21 -4.93
C TYR A 201 1.24 12.45 -3.76
N ARG A 202 1.18 11.13 -3.80
CA ARG A 202 1.68 10.23 -2.75
C ARG A 202 1.14 10.55 -1.35
N HIS A 203 -0.08 11.04 -1.30
CA HIS A 203 -0.72 11.45 -0.05
C HIS A 203 -2.21 11.09 -0.06
N VAL A 204 -2.65 10.44 1.01
CA VAL A 204 -4.07 10.22 1.30
C VAL A 204 -4.26 10.38 2.80
N ALA A 205 -5.15 11.24 3.20
CA ALA A 205 -5.51 11.45 4.60
C ALA A 205 -7.03 11.55 4.75
N LEU A 206 -7.58 10.87 5.75
CA LEU A 206 -9.01 10.94 6.06
C LEU A 206 -9.34 12.37 6.53
N ASN A 207 -10.36 13.00 5.91
CA ASN A 207 -10.92 14.27 6.36
C ASN A 207 -11.60 14.04 7.70
N ARG A 208 -11.17 14.77 8.72
CA ARG A 208 -11.81 14.74 10.05
C ARG A 208 -12.93 15.76 10.06
N ALA A 209 -14.10 15.40 10.61
CA ALA A 209 -15.12 16.37 10.95
C ALA A 209 -14.50 17.50 11.79
N GLU A 210 -14.82 18.75 11.45
CA GLU A 210 -14.29 19.94 12.11
C GLU A 210 -14.47 19.85 13.62
N GLY A 211 -13.40 20.05 14.39
CA GLY A 211 -13.46 20.18 15.84
C GLY A 211 -12.34 19.51 16.64
N ARG A 212 -11.40 18.81 16.04
CA ARG A 212 -10.25 18.25 16.76
C ARG A 212 -8.94 18.73 16.13
N PRO A 213 -8.05 19.44 16.89
CA PRO A 213 -6.76 19.86 16.36
C PRO A 213 -6.01 18.67 15.78
N LEU A 214 -5.43 18.84 14.60
CA LEU A 214 -4.45 17.89 14.08
C LEU A 214 -3.39 17.67 15.15
N PRO A 215 -3.03 16.44 15.51
CA PRO A 215 -1.71 16.24 16.07
C PRO A 215 -0.75 16.76 15.00
N ASN A 216 0.19 17.59 15.43
CA ASN A 216 1.21 18.30 14.66
C ASN A 216 1.53 17.65 13.30
N PRO A 217 1.74 18.44 12.23
CA PRO A 217 2.11 17.87 10.93
C PRO A 217 3.21 16.85 11.14
N LEU A 218 3.19 15.78 10.35
CA LEU A 218 4.21 14.73 10.36
C LEU A 218 5.56 15.37 10.65
N PRO A 219 6.35 14.88 11.63
CA PRO A 219 7.64 15.48 11.94
C PRO A 219 8.41 15.68 10.65
N GLN A 220 8.77 16.91 10.36
CA GLN A 220 9.63 17.22 9.23
C GLN A 220 10.92 16.46 9.50
N ALA A 221 11.41 15.71 8.50
CA ALA A 221 12.63 14.96 8.61
C ALA A 221 13.76 15.89 9.09
N GLY A 222 14.25 15.65 10.30
CA GLY A 222 15.26 16.50 10.95
C GLY A 222 15.18 16.48 12.47
N GLU A 223 14.07 16.13 13.06
CA GLU A 223 14.00 15.89 14.50
C GLU A 223 14.34 14.44 14.78
N GLY A 224 15.35 14.27 15.63
CA GLY A 224 16.12 13.08 15.89
C GLY A 224 15.31 11.79 15.98
N ALA A 225 15.97 10.72 15.63
CA ALA A 225 15.69 9.30 15.53
C ALA A 225 14.79 8.65 16.62
N ASN A 226 13.72 9.29 17.01
CA ASN A 226 12.64 8.80 17.81
C ASN A 226 11.32 9.43 17.32
N ALA A 227 11.00 9.29 16.02
CA ALA A 227 9.60 9.16 15.67
C ALA A 227 9.17 7.83 16.29
N ALA A 228 9.03 7.88 17.62
CA ALA A 228 8.43 6.83 18.41
C ALA A 228 7.25 6.32 17.62
N LEU A 229 7.19 5.03 17.39
CA LEU A 229 6.05 4.29 16.94
C LEU A 229 4.81 5.02 17.48
N ARG A 230 4.13 5.75 16.62
CA ARG A 230 2.95 6.51 17.04
C ARG A 230 2.04 5.51 17.69
N ALA A 231 1.76 5.70 18.98
CA ALA A 231 0.86 4.82 19.69
C ALA A 231 -0.41 4.63 18.83
N PRO A 232 -0.87 3.39 18.60
CA PRO A 232 -2.00 3.11 17.73
C PRO A 232 -3.16 4.02 18.11
N SER A 233 -3.67 4.78 17.13
CA SER A 233 -4.86 5.59 17.34
C SER A 233 -6.07 4.66 17.38
N PRO A 234 -7.03 4.85 18.29
CA PRO A 234 -8.32 4.14 18.23
C PRO A 234 -9.06 4.33 16.89
N MET A 235 -8.62 5.26 16.08
CA MET A 235 -9.15 5.64 14.77
C MET A 235 -8.34 5.04 13.61
N ASP A 236 -7.39 4.13 13.85
CA ASP A 236 -6.63 3.51 12.78
C ASP A 236 -7.57 2.67 11.90
N GLU A 237 -7.56 2.98 10.62
CA GLU A 237 -8.31 2.27 9.60
C GLU A 237 -7.35 1.77 8.51
N TRP A 238 -7.62 0.56 8.01
CA TRP A 238 -6.87 -0.04 6.92
C TRP A 238 -7.78 -0.31 5.74
N TYR A 239 -7.31 -0.06 4.53
CA TYR A 239 -8.00 -0.45 3.32
C TYR A 239 -8.04 -1.98 3.23
N VAL A 240 -9.24 -2.55 3.10
CA VAL A 240 -9.45 -3.99 2.89
C VAL A 240 -10.04 -4.29 1.52
N GLY A 241 -10.49 -3.27 0.78
CA GLY A 241 -10.95 -3.37 -0.60
C GLY A 241 -11.28 -2.01 -1.21
N GLY A 242 -11.60 -2.02 -2.49
CA GLY A 242 -12.05 -0.83 -3.20
C GLY A 242 -12.88 -1.16 -4.44
N TRP A 243 -13.73 -0.23 -4.83
CA TRP A 243 -14.53 -0.25 -6.04
C TRP A 243 -13.95 0.74 -7.04
N PHE A 244 -13.67 0.24 -8.23
CA PHE A 244 -13.04 1.00 -9.31
C PHE A 244 -14.04 1.16 -10.43
N ARG A 245 -14.43 2.42 -10.71
CA ARG A 245 -15.36 2.76 -11.79
C ARG A 245 -14.58 3.07 -13.05
N LEU A 246 -14.78 2.26 -14.07
CA LEU A 246 -14.00 2.28 -15.29
C LEU A 246 -14.92 2.42 -16.52
N PRO A 247 -14.55 3.24 -17.51
CA PRO A 247 -15.28 3.31 -18.78
C PRO A 247 -15.28 1.97 -19.51
N ARG A 248 -16.35 1.66 -20.21
CA ARG A 248 -16.33 0.57 -21.19
C ARG A 248 -15.53 0.98 -22.43
N GLY A 249 -14.79 0.05 -23.01
CA GLY A 249 -13.97 0.32 -24.17
C GLY A 249 -13.36 -0.94 -24.75
N ASP A 250 -12.36 -0.79 -25.61
CA ASP A 250 -11.68 -1.90 -26.27
C ASP A 250 -10.65 -2.55 -25.33
N GLY A 251 -11.01 -3.69 -24.77
CA GLY A 251 -10.12 -4.47 -23.90
C GLY A 251 -8.91 -5.05 -24.64
N ALA A 252 -8.99 -5.27 -25.96
CA ALA A 252 -7.84 -5.73 -26.73
C ALA A 252 -6.79 -4.60 -26.85
N ALA A 253 -7.23 -3.39 -27.16
CA ALA A 253 -6.38 -2.20 -27.15
C ALA A 253 -5.77 -1.94 -25.78
N SER A 254 -6.57 -2.11 -24.71
CA SER A 254 -6.11 -1.98 -23.30
C SER A 254 -4.99 -2.98 -22.97
N ARG A 255 -5.11 -4.24 -23.39
CA ARG A 255 -4.05 -5.25 -23.21
C ARG A 255 -2.76 -4.89 -23.96
N LEU A 256 -2.86 -4.35 -25.16
CA LEU A 256 -1.69 -3.87 -25.91
C LEU A 256 -1.03 -2.68 -25.20
N LYS A 257 -1.81 -1.74 -24.70
CA LYS A 257 -1.32 -0.60 -23.90
C LYS A 257 -0.60 -1.07 -22.64
N ILE A 258 -1.17 -2.03 -21.89
CA ILE A 258 -0.51 -2.63 -20.71
C ILE A 258 0.86 -3.21 -21.09
N LYS A 259 0.95 -3.95 -22.22
CA LYS A 259 2.21 -4.53 -22.70
C LYS A 259 3.25 -3.45 -23.01
N ASP A 260 2.86 -2.38 -23.71
CA ASP A 260 3.74 -1.26 -24.03
C ASP A 260 4.25 -0.55 -22.76
N LEU A 261 3.35 -0.23 -21.81
CA LEU A 261 3.72 0.38 -20.54
C LEU A 261 4.71 -0.48 -19.73
N LEU A 262 4.48 -1.79 -19.65
CA LEU A 262 5.41 -2.71 -19.00
C LEU A 262 6.75 -2.79 -19.70
N SER A 263 6.80 -2.78 -21.05
CA SER A 263 8.03 -2.78 -21.82
C SER A 263 8.86 -1.52 -21.55
N LYS A 264 8.22 -0.34 -21.53
CA LYS A 264 8.86 0.94 -21.18
C LYS A 264 9.41 0.91 -19.75
N ARG A 265 8.66 0.34 -18.81
CA ARG A 265 9.11 0.19 -17.43
C ARG A 265 10.34 -0.71 -17.31
N ILE A 266 10.33 -1.88 -17.94
CA ILE A 266 11.47 -2.80 -17.97
C ILE A 266 12.70 -2.12 -18.57
N ALA A 267 12.52 -1.31 -19.61
CA ALA A 267 13.61 -0.56 -20.22
C ALA A 267 14.22 0.50 -19.30
N ALA A 268 13.39 1.19 -18.47
CA ALA A 268 13.80 2.35 -17.68
C ALA A 268 14.19 2.03 -16.23
N GLN A 269 13.72 0.93 -15.64
CA GLN A 269 13.87 0.64 -14.21
C GLN A 269 14.68 -0.64 -13.94
N PRO A 270 15.38 -0.73 -12.78
CA PRO A 270 16.25 -1.87 -12.43
C PRO A 270 15.45 -3.06 -11.86
N LEU A 271 14.45 -3.57 -12.61
CA LEU A 271 13.52 -4.60 -12.13
C LEU A 271 14.15 -5.98 -11.93
N GLY A 272 15.38 -6.19 -12.42
CA GLY A 272 16.14 -7.45 -12.25
C GLY A 272 16.81 -7.60 -10.89
N LEU A 273 16.85 -6.55 -10.06
CA LEU A 273 17.43 -6.55 -8.73
C LEU A 273 16.37 -6.21 -7.67
N PRO A 274 16.46 -6.75 -6.44
CA PRO A 274 15.57 -6.41 -5.36
C PRO A 274 15.62 -4.91 -5.06
N ASN A 275 14.45 -4.26 -5.06
CA ASN A 275 14.30 -2.82 -4.81
C ASN A 275 12.86 -2.53 -4.37
N ALA A 276 12.58 -1.33 -3.87
CA ALA A 276 11.24 -0.90 -3.47
C ALA A 276 10.71 0.28 -4.32
N GLY A 277 11.06 0.33 -5.60
CA GLY A 277 10.66 1.43 -6.48
C GLY A 277 11.46 2.71 -6.23
N SER A 278 10.82 3.86 -6.49
CA SER A 278 11.39 5.17 -6.23
C SER A 278 11.55 5.40 -4.72
N VAL A 279 12.76 5.77 -4.30
CA VAL A 279 13.06 6.02 -2.89
C VAL A 279 12.54 7.38 -2.43
N PHE A 280 12.60 8.37 -3.31
CA PHE A 280 12.21 9.74 -3.00
C PHE A 280 11.08 10.23 -3.90
N ARG A 281 10.25 11.13 -3.36
CA ARG A 281 9.27 11.88 -4.13
C ARG A 281 9.97 12.88 -5.04
N ASN A 282 9.38 13.15 -6.20
CA ASN A 282 9.86 14.26 -7.02
C ASN A 282 9.55 15.59 -6.31
N PRO A 283 10.54 16.47 -6.17
CA PRO A 283 10.30 17.82 -5.65
C PRO A 283 9.51 18.67 -6.66
N PRO A 284 8.85 19.77 -6.23
CA PRO A 284 8.13 20.65 -7.12
C PRO A 284 9.03 21.17 -8.27
N GLY A 285 8.60 20.96 -9.51
CA GLY A 285 9.29 21.45 -10.71
C GLY A 285 10.55 20.67 -11.11
N ASP A 286 10.89 19.55 -10.43
CA ASP A 286 12.08 18.78 -10.74
C ASP A 286 11.88 17.26 -10.48
N PHE A 287 12.89 16.46 -10.83
CA PHE A 287 12.91 15.03 -10.64
C PHE A 287 14.00 14.61 -9.67
N ALA A 288 13.64 13.82 -8.63
CA ALA A 288 14.62 13.30 -7.68
C ALA A 288 15.75 12.53 -8.39
N ALA A 289 15.42 11.72 -9.41
CA ALA A 289 16.42 10.97 -10.17
C ALA A 289 17.46 11.90 -10.84
N ARG A 290 17.02 13.04 -11.43
CA ARG A 290 17.91 14.00 -12.05
C ARG A 290 18.87 14.65 -11.04
N LEU A 291 18.34 15.04 -9.87
CA LEU A 291 19.15 15.64 -8.79
C LEU A 291 20.20 14.68 -8.26
N ILE A 292 19.81 13.41 -8.02
CA ILE A 292 20.72 12.36 -7.53
C ILE A 292 21.82 12.08 -8.57
N GLU A 293 21.46 12.01 -9.85
CA GLU A 293 22.39 11.79 -10.96
C GLU A 293 23.35 12.98 -11.12
N ALA A 294 22.84 14.24 -11.06
CA ALA A 294 23.65 15.44 -11.12
C ALA A 294 24.64 15.56 -9.96
N CYS A 295 24.33 14.95 -8.81
CA CYS A 295 25.24 14.81 -7.69
C CYS A 295 26.26 13.66 -7.84
N GLY A 296 26.30 12.94 -8.97
CA GLY A 296 27.25 11.87 -9.22
C GLY A 296 27.06 10.63 -8.34
N LEU A 297 25.83 10.38 -7.85
CA LEU A 297 25.55 9.32 -6.88
C LEU A 297 25.17 7.98 -7.51
N LYS A 298 24.99 7.87 -8.83
CA LYS A 298 24.80 6.57 -9.49
C LYS A 298 25.95 5.62 -9.15
N GLY A 299 25.64 4.39 -8.83
CA GLY A 299 26.62 3.39 -8.45
C GLY A 299 27.17 3.50 -7.02
N LYS A 300 26.88 4.55 -6.27
CA LYS A 300 27.28 4.71 -4.87
C LYS A 300 26.79 3.51 -4.05
N ARG A 301 27.65 2.97 -3.19
CA ARG A 301 27.38 1.78 -2.37
C ARG A 301 27.62 2.04 -0.89
N ILE A 302 26.80 1.37 -0.06
CA ILE A 302 27.04 1.14 1.37
C ILE A 302 26.71 -0.33 1.62
N GLY A 303 27.67 -1.13 2.05
CA GLY A 303 27.51 -2.57 2.16
C GLY A 303 26.98 -3.21 0.87
N GLY A 304 25.88 -3.96 0.98
CA GLY A 304 25.21 -4.58 -0.17
C GLY A 304 24.20 -3.66 -0.89
N ALA A 305 23.93 -2.46 -0.38
CA ALA A 305 23.02 -1.50 -1.00
C ALA A 305 23.72 -0.65 -2.06
N GLN A 306 23.05 -0.36 -3.18
CA GLN A 306 23.60 0.44 -4.27
C GLN A 306 22.56 1.38 -4.87
N VAL A 307 22.92 2.64 -5.14
CA VAL A 307 22.16 3.52 -6.03
C VAL A 307 22.24 2.95 -7.44
N SER A 308 21.08 2.68 -8.05
CA SER A 308 21.04 2.01 -9.35
C SER A 308 21.69 2.84 -10.45
N GLU A 309 22.54 2.19 -11.24
CA GLU A 309 23.13 2.76 -12.46
C GLU A 309 22.06 3.08 -13.52
N LYS A 310 20.98 2.30 -13.55
CA LYS A 310 19.91 2.43 -14.53
C LYS A 310 18.96 3.59 -14.24
N HIS A 311 18.62 3.80 -12.94
CA HIS A 311 17.69 4.84 -12.52
C HIS A 311 18.09 5.34 -11.13
N ALA A 312 18.58 6.58 -11.05
CA ALA A 312 19.22 7.12 -9.85
C ALA A 312 18.31 7.21 -8.61
N ASN A 313 16.98 7.30 -8.79
CA ASN A 313 16.02 7.30 -7.67
C ASN A 313 15.65 5.88 -7.18
N PHE A 314 16.46 4.86 -7.52
CA PHE A 314 16.29 3.49 -7.05
C PHE A 314 17.53 3.07 -6.27
N ILE A 315 17.32 2.49 -5.11
CA ILE A 315 18.35 1.78 -4.35
C ILE A 315 18.06 0.28 -4.51
N VAL A 316 19.04 -0.46 -4.96
CA VAL A 316 18.95 -1.91 -5.17
C VAL A 316 19.77 -2.65 -4.12
N ASN A 317 19.30 -3.82 -3.72
CA ASN A 317 20.10 -4.80 -3.01
C ASN A 317 20.92 -5.59 -4.05
N SER A 318 22.21 -5.31 -4.11
CA SER A 318 23.15 -5.96 -5.04
C SER A 318 23.64 -7.32 -4.54
N GLY A 319 23.18 -7.76 -3.38
CA GLY A 319 23.51 -8.99 -2.68
C GLY A 319 23.95 -8.71 -1.25
N GLY A 320 23.27 -9.37 -0.29
CA GLY A 320 23.62 -9.31 1.13
C GLY A 320 23.44 -7.94 1.81
N ALA A 321 22.64 -7.02 1.23
CA ALA A 321 22.36 -5.75 1.90
C ALA A 321 21.56 -5.98 3.19
N THR A 322 21.96 -5.34 4.27
CA THR A 322 21.16 -5.19 5.49
C THR A 322 20.16 -4.05 5.32
N ALA A 323 19.15 -3.96 6.19
CA ALA A 323 18.27 -2.80 6.19
C ALA A 323 19.03 -1.52 6.59
N ALA A 324 20.02 -1.65 7.47
CA ALA A 324 20.90 -0.54 7.83
C ALA A 324 21.71 -0.02 6.62
N ASP A 325 22.26 -0.89 5.76
CA ASP A 325 22.95 -0.48 4.54
C ASP A 325 22.04 0.37 3.64
N ILE A 326 20.80 -0.09 3.45
CA ILE A 326 19.81 0.60 2.61
C ILE A 326 19.42 1.95 3.25
N GLU A 327 19.10 1.98 4.54
CA GLU A 327 18.73 3.21 5.25
C GLU A 327 19.89 4.22 5.26
N ASN A 328 21.11 3.78 5.55
CA ASN A 328 22.29 4.64 5.54
C ASN A 328 22.57 5.22 4.14
N LEU A 329 22.35 4.43 3.08
CA LEU A 329 22.49 4.94 1.71
C LEU A 329 21.39 5.95 1.35
N ILE A 330 20.16 5.79 1.86
CA ILE A 330 19.08 6.77 1.75
C ILE A 330 19.50 8.07 2.43
N ASP A 331 20.01 8.00 3.67
CA ASP A 331 20.48 9.14 4.45
C ASP A 331 21.62 9.89 3.73
N GLU A 332 22.58 9.17 3.19
CA GLU A 332 23.72 9.73 2.42
C GLU A 332 23.23 10.46 1.16
N VAL A 333 22.28 9.86 0.40
CA VAL A 333 21.71 10.51 -0.80
C VAL A 333 20.99 11.80 -0.43
N GLU A 334 20.16 11.79 0.63
CA GLU A 334 19.49 13.00 1.12
C GLU A 334 20.49 14.09 1.48
N PHE A 335 21.52 13.74 2.24
CA PHE A 335 22.54 14.67 2.70
C PHE A 335 23.31 15.31 1.54
N VAL A 336 23.79 14.49 0.59
CA VAL A 336 24.59 14.97 -0.53
C VAL A 336 23.76 15.86 -1.47
N VAL A 337 22.52 15.43 -1.80
CA VAL A 337 21.65 16.23 -2.68
C VAL A 337 21.30 17.55 -2.02
N ASN A 338 20.94 17.55 -0.74
CA ASN A 338 20.65 18.80 -0.01
C ASN A 338 21.86 19.75 -0.03
N ASN A 339 23.05 19.26 0.27
CA ASN A 339 24.26 20.09 0.33
C ASN A 339 24.70 20.64 -1.03
N ARG A 340 24.48 19.89 -2.12
CA ARG A 340 24.95 20.29 -3.46
C ARG A 340 23.92 21.10 -4.24
N SER A 341 22.62 20.83 -4.05
CA SER A 341 21.56 21.47 -4.82
C SER A 341 20.66 22.40 -3.99
N GLY A 342 20.75 22.38 -2.66
CA GLY A 342 19.83 23.08 -1.77
C GLY A 342 18.43 22.46 -1.72
N VAL A 343 18.18 21.34 -2.42
CA VAL A 343 16.88 20.68 -2.49
C VAL A 343 16.83 19.55 -1.47
N ARG A 344 15.90 19.65 -0.52
CA ARG A 344 15.65 18.57 0.43
C ARG A 344 14.75 17.50 -0.23
N LEU A 345 15.27 16.30 -0.44
CA LEU A 345 14.48 15.17 -0.90
C LEU A 345 13.56 14.66 0.22
N VAL A 346 12.34 14.23 -0.16
CA VAL A 346 11.37 13.63 0.76
C VAL A 346 11.24 12.15 0.43
N ARG A 347 11.43 11.29 1.42
CA ARG A 347 11.31 9.84 1.23
C ARG A 347 9.88 9.47 0.81
N GLU A 348 9.78 8.62 -0.19
CA GLU A 348 8.53 7.95 -0.58
C GLU A 348 8.39 6.61 0.14
N VAL A 349 9.50 5.91 0.31
CA VAL A 349 9.55 4.62 1.00
C VAL A 349 9.21 4.75 2.48
N ARG A 350 8.52 3.74 3.00
CA ARG A 350 8.18 3.63 4.42
C ARG A 350 9.24 2.81 5.14
N ILE A 351 9.69 3.30 6.29
CA ILE A 351 10.66 2.59 7.13
C ILE A 351 9.98 2.34 8.48
N ILE A 352 9.98 1.08 8.92
CA ILE A 352 9.37 0.67 10.19
C ILE A 352 10.35 -0.21 10.99
N GLY A 353 10.05 -0.40 12.27
CA GLY A 353 10.84 -1.24 13.16
C GLY A 353 12.01 -0.49 13.81
N ASP A 354 12.75 -1.22 14.63
CA ASP A 354 13.80 -0.70 15.47
C ASP A 354 15.18 -0.88 14.82
N ARG A 355 16.09 0.05 15.08
CA ARG A 355 17.52 -0.16 14.77
C ARG A 355 18.08 -1.19 15.74
N VAL A 356 19.06 -1.97 15.30
CA VAL A 356 19.82 -2.83 16.23
C VAL A 356 20.54 -1.91 17.22
N ALA A 357 20.38 -2.18 18.51
CA ALA A 357 21.15 -1.48 19.53
C ALA A 357 22.65 -1.79 19.35
N ASN A 358 23.45 -0.76 19.25
CA ASN A 358 24.92 -0.88 19.22
C ASN A 358 25.44 -1.39 20.54
#